data_2ed761256eb47774af7e0f19e21c73cf
#
_entry.id   2ed761256eb47774af7e0f19e21c73cf
#
_cell.length_a   1.000
_cell.length_b   1.000
_cell.length_c   1.000
_cell.angle_alpha   90.00
_cell.angle_beta   90.00
_cell.angle_gamma   90.00
#
_symmetry.space_group_name_H-M   'P 1'
#
loop_
_entity.id
_entity.type
_entity.pdbx_description
1 polymer ?
#
loop_
_entity_poly.entity_id
_entity_poly.type
_entity_poly.pdbx_seq_one_letter_code
_entity_poly.pdbx_strand_id
1 'polypeptide(L)'
;STTTANKWSEPEMLYLRENTASQEVMVGPFVDSADGVTAETGLTIANTDCRIHKATATAFANKNSGGGTHKEDGYYLLTLDATDTSTPGLLRIQITVAGALPVLADFMVLHPNVWDAWTGADVLAVDVTEVGGSAEDLPTATALATVDSNVDAILVDTGTTLDGKINTIDTNVDSVLTDTGTTLPATLSTIDGNVDAILVDTGTTIPGTISTIDGNV
;
A
#
# COMPACT_ATOMS: atom_id res chain seq x y z
N SER A 1 42.76 -5.75 -12.32
CA SER A 1 42.74 -6.65 -11.17
C SER A 1 41.36 -7.27 -11.06
N THR A 2 41.21 -8.43 -11.68
CA THR A 2 39.99 -9.26 -11.63
C THR A 2 39.99 -9.97 -10.27
N THR A 3 39.16 -9.51 -9.36
CA THR A 3 38.89 -10.21 -8.11
C THR A 3 38.13 -11.47 -8.46
N THR A 4 38.81 -12.60 -8.40
CA THR A 4 38.19 -13.92 -8.44
C THR A 4 37.33 -14.02 -7.18
N ALA A 5 36.03 -13.87 -7.33
CA ALA A 5 35.10 -14.21 -6.27
C ALA A 5 35.36 -15.66 -5.88
N ASN A 6 35.67 -15.92 -4.61
CA ASN A 6 35.75 -17.24 -4.05
C ASN A 6 34.43 -17.96 -4.30
N LYS A 7 34.46 -18.94 -5.20
CA LYS A 7 33.37 -19.87 -5.45
C LYS A 7 33.30 -20.88 -4.28
N TRP A 8 33.06 -20.35 -3.08
CA TRP A 8 32.61 -21.16 -1.97
C TRP A 8 31.09 -21.18 -2.03
N SER A 9 30.60 -22.27 -2.60
CA SER A 9 29.26 -22.81 -2.42
C SER A 9 28.15 -21.77 -2.46
N GLU A 10 27.55 -21.59 -3.64
CA GLU A 10 26.10 -21.42 -3.58
C GLU A 10 25.61 -22.57 -2.67
N PRO A 11 24.84 -22.28 -1.61
CA PRO A 11 24.26 -23.35 -0.84
C PRO A 11 23.55 -24.25 -1.84
N GLU A 12 23.96 -25.52 -1.91
CA GLU A 12 23.19 -26.54 -2.62
C GLU A 12 21.74 -26.28 -2.24
N MET A 13 20.86 -26.14 -3.22
CA MET A 13 19.52 -25.58 -3.05
C MET A 13 18.77 -26.39 -1.98
N LEU A 14 18.99 -26.03 -0.70
CA LEU A 14 18.29 -26.60 0.46
C LEU A 14 16.83 -26.15 0.47
N TYR A 15 16.47 -25.25 -0.44
CA TYR A 15 15.15 -24.62 -0.51
C TYR A 15 14.45 -24.97 -1.80
N LEU A 16 13.15 -25.23 -1.70
CA LEU A 16 12.27 -25.59 -2.81
C LEU A 16 11.04 -24.69 -2.76
N ARG A 17 10.45 -24.38 -3.92
CA ARG A 17 9.20 -23.65 -4.01
C ARG A 17 8.01 -24.62 -3.92
N GLU A 18 7.04 -24.30 -3.09
CA GLU A 18 5.80 -25.08 -2.97
C GLU A 18 5.07 -25.21 -4.30
N ASN A 19 4.43 -26.37 -4.53
CA ASN A 19 3.58 -26.67 -5.70
C ASN A 19 4.25 -26.38 -7.05
N THR A 20 5.56 -26.52 -7.15
CA THR A 20 6.31 -26.21 -8.38
C THR A 20 6.89 -27.48 -8.98
N ALA A 21 6.64 -27.67 -10.28
CA ALA A 21 7.17 -28.79 -11.04
C ALA A 21 8.62 -28.54 -11.50
N SER A 22 9.32 -29.65 -11.83
CA SER A 22 10.64 -29.64 -12.43
C SER A 22 11.74 -29.01 -11.58
N GLN A 23 11.62 -29.09 -10.25
CA GLN A 23 12.68 -28.68 -9.34
C GLN A 23 13.70 -29.80 -9.24
N GLU A 24 14.95 -29.51 -9.58
CA GLU A 24 16.04 -30.47 -9.59
C GLU A 24 16.83 -30.37 -8.29
N VAL A 25 17.08 -31.55 -7.69
CA VAL A 25 17.89 -31.66 -6.47
C VAL A 25 18.94 -32.74 -6.66
N MET A 26 20.17 -32.49 -6.19
CA MET A 26 21.25 -33.44 -6.19
C MET A 26 21.21 -34.26 -4.91
N VAL A 27 21.33 -35.59 -5.04
CA VAL A 27 21.36 -36.54 -3.91
C VAL A 27 22.57 -37.47 -4.04
N GLY A 28 23.13 -37.90 -2.93
CA GLY A 28 24.33 -38.74 -2.91
C GLY A 28 25.40 -38.21 -1.96
N PRO A 29 26.64 -38.73 -2.03
CA PRO A 29 27.02 -39.83 -2.95
C PRO A 29 26.44 -41.18 -2.51
N PHE A 30 25.99 -41.97 -3.49
CA PHE A 30 25.69 -43.38 -3.27
C PHE A 30 26.98 -44.16 -3.33
N VAL A 31 27.22 -45.00 -2.34
CA VAL A 31 28.39 -45.89 -2.26
C VAL A 31 27.95 -47.33 -2.14
N ASP A 32 28.77 -48.23 -2.63
CA ASP A 32 28.53 -49.67 -2.59
C ASP A 32 28.25 -50.13 -1.14
N SER A 33 27.20 -50.89 -0.96
CA SER A 33 26.78 -51.42 0.34
C SER A 33 27.76 -52.48 0.90
N ALA A 34 28.64 -53.06 0.09
CA ALA A 34 29.60 -54.07 0.50
C ALA A 34 30.87 -53.44 1.10
N ASP A 35 31.38 -52.34 0.55
CA ASP A 35 32.60 -51.68 1.01
C ASP A 35 32.39 -50.31 1.65
N GLY A 36 31.26 -49.66 1.38
CA GLY A 36 30.91 -48.34 1.92
C GLY A 36 31.75 -47.17 1.42
N VAL A 37 32.55 -47.39 0.37
CA VAL A 37 33.51 -46.40 -0.15
C VAL A 37 33.42 -46.21 -1.66
N THR A 38 33.25 -47.30 -2.42
CA THR A 38 33.19 -47.24 -3.88
C THR A 38 31.93 -46.54 -4.35
N ALA A 39 32.08 -45.49 -5.16
CA ALA A 39 30.95 -44.72 -5.70
C ALA A 39 30.11 -45.59 -6.66
N GLU A 40 28.81 -45.60 -6.44
CA GLU A 40 27.85 -46.30 -7.28
C GLU A 40 27.38 -45.42 -8.44
N THR A 41 27.83 -45.77 -9.65
CA THR A 41 27.56 -44.94 -10.85
C THR A 41 26.50 -45.54 -11.79
N GLY A 42 26.10 -46.79 -11.55
CA GLY A 42 25.20 -47.58 -12.41
C GLY A 42 23.82 -47.84 -11.82
N LEU A 43 23.41 -47.19 -10.75
CA LEU A 43 22.13 -47.44 -10.09
C LEU A 43 20.97 -47.04 -10.96
N THR A 44 19.93 -47.89 -10.98
CA THR A 44 18.60 -47.54 -11.50
C THR A 44 17.72 -47.16 -10.33
N ILE A 45 17.54 -45.87 -10.10
CA ILE A 45 16.74 -45.34 -8.99
C ILE A 45 15.34 -45.05 -9.51
N ALA A 46 14.35 -45.83 -9.09
CA ALA A 46 12.93 -45.60 -9.41
C ALA A 46 12.30 -44.66 -8.41
N ASN A 47 11.10 -44.12 -8.74
CA ASN A 47 10.35 -43.29 -7.80
C ASN A 47 9.93 -44.04 -6.52
N THR A 48 9.76 -45.36 -6.60
CA THR A 48 9.45 -46.24 -5.45
C THR A 48 10.63 -46.44 -4.48
N ASP A 49 11.85 -46.22 -4.97
CA ASP A 49 13.06 -46.25 -4.13
C ASP A 49 13.27 -44.96 -3.34
N CYS A 50 12.61 -43.89 -3.80
CA CYS A 50 12.62 -42.55 -3.20
C CYS A 50 11.40 -42.38 -2.30
N ARG A 51 11.63 -42.35 -0.99
CA ARG A 51 10.59 -42.14 0.01
C ARG A 51 10.64 -40.69 0.51
N ILE A 52 9.49 -40.02 0.47
CA ILE A 52 9.38 -38.61 0.86
C ILE A 52 8.55 -38.51 2.13
N HIS A 53 9.04 -37.73 3.09
CA HIS A 53 8.31 -37.31 4.28
C HIS A 53 8.14 -35.80 4.26
N LYS A 54 6.90 -35.30 4.22
CA LYS A 54 6.55 -33.89 4.25
C LYS A 54 6.29 -33.42 5.68
N ALA A 55 6.44 -32.14 5.97
CA ALA A 55 6.39 -31.57 7.31
C ALA A 55 5.19 -32.00 8.16
N THR A 56 4.02 -32.20 7.57
CA THR A 56 2.78 -32.59 8.30
C THR A 56 2.40 -34.05 8.11
N ALA A 57 3.19 -34.83 7.36
CA ALA A 57 2.88 -36.22 7.09
C ALA A 57 3.12 -37.09 8.32
N THR A 58 2.31 -38.12 8.49
CA THR A 58 2.49 -39.13 9.56
C THR A 58 3.38 -40.32 9.14
N ALA A 59 3.67 -40.44 7.85
CA ALA A 59 4.46 -41.51 7.28
C ALA A 59 5.16 -41.07 5.98
N PHE A 60 6.19 -41.81 5.60
CA PHE A 60 6.83 -41.67 4.31
C PHE A 60 5.89 -42.20 3.19
N ALA A 61 5.83 -41.46 2.09
CA ALA A 61 5.20 -41.86 0.84
C ALA A 61 6.25 -42.05 -0.27
N ASN A 62 5.92 -42.74 -1.34
CA ASN A 62 6.79 -42.76 -2.51
C ASN A 62 6.83 -41.38 -3.18
N LYS A 63 7.95 -41.01 -3.78
CA LYS A 63 8.06 -39.91 -4.71
C LYS A 63 6.98 -40.08 -5.81
N ASN A 64 6.31 -39.02 -6.20
CA ASN A 64 5.14 -39.12 -7.08
C ASN A 64 5.49 -39.65 -8.47
N SER A 65 6.56 -39.17 -9.09
CA SER A 65 6.96 -39.60 -10.42
C SER A 65 8.45 -39.44 -10.67
N GLY A 66 8.98 -40.22 -11.65
CA GLY A 66 10.37 -40.17 -12.05
C GLY A 66 11.34 -40.71 -10.99
N GLY A 67 12.52 -41.09 -11.41
CA GLY A 67 13.60 -41.60 -10.56
C GLY A 67 14.82 -40.69 -10.54
N GLY A 68 15.96 -41.27 -10.22
CA GLY A 68 17.26 -40.58 -10.23
C GLY A 68 18.00 -40.76 -11.53
N THR A 69 18.70 -39.74 -11.99
CA THR A 69 19.60 -39.77 -13.14
C THR A 69 21.02 -39.55 -12.66
N HIS A 70 21.94 -40.51 -12.93
CA HIS A 70 23.34 -40.40 -12.55
C HIS A 70 24.00 -39.16 -13.16
N LYS A 71 24.82 -38.49 -12.39
CA LYS A 71 25.63 -37.34 -12.84
C LYS A 71 27.12 -37.66 -12.76
N GLU A 72 27.68 -37.79 -11.59
CA GLU A 72 29.12 -38.01 -11.37
C GLU A 72 29.34 -38.60 -9.97
N ASP A 73 30.36 -39.45 -9.78
CA ASP A 73 30.87 -39.92 -8.49
C ASP A 73 29.81 -40.38 -7.48
N GLY A 74 28.79 -41.12 -7.95
CA GLY A 74 27.70 -41.59 -7.11
C GLY A 74 26.64 -40.56 -6.81
N TYR A 75 26.69 -39.35 -7.40
CA TYR A 75 25.64 -38.37 -7.29
C TYR A 75 24.55 -38.51 -8.37
N TYR A 76 23.34 -38.37 -7.97
CA TYR A 76 22.15 -38.49 -8.83
C TYR A 76 21.28 -37.28 -8.74
N LEU A 77 20.72 -36.86 -9.88
CA LEU A 77 19.76 -35.79 -9.97
C LEU A 77 18.37 -36.37 -9.85
N LEU A 78 17.57 -35.84 -8.91
CA LEU A 78 16.12 -36.08 -8.82
C LEU A 78 15.39 -34.87 -9.32
N THR A 79 14.36 -35.10 -10.14
CA THR A 79 13.41 -34.06 -10.52
C THR A 79 12.14 -34.20 -9.69
N LEU A 80 11.84 -33.24 -8.85
CA LEU A 80 10.64 -33.18 -8.01
C LEU A 80 9.51 -32.52 -8.79
N ASP A 81 8.30 -33.02 -8.61
CA ASP A 81 7.12 -32.38 -9.18
C ASP A 81 6.32 -31.59 -8.14
N ALA A 82 5.24 -30.96 -8.58
CA ALA A 82 4.38 -30.15 -7.73
C ALA A 82 3.75 -30.96 -6.57
N THR A 83 3.46 -32.24 -6.80
CA THR A 83 2.93 -33.12 -5.75
C THR A 83 3.98 -33.41 -4.68
N ASP A 84 5.24 -33.61 -5.06
CA ASP A 84 6.34 -33.85 -4.14
C ASP A 84 6.54 -32.66 -3.20
N THR A 85 6.41 -31.42 -3.70
CA THR A 85 6.63 -30.16 -2.97
C THR A 85 5.34 -29.48 -2.49
N SER A 86 4.22 -30.21 -2.39
CA SER A 86 2.89 -29.63 -2.12
C SER A 86 2.65 -29.15 -0.67
N THR A 87 3.63 -29.26 0.22
CA THR A 87 3.48 -28.90 1.64
C THR A 87 4.67 -28.07 2.09
N PRO A 88 4.47 -26.84 2.55
CA PRO A 88 5.55 -26.02 3.10
C PRO A 88 6.16 -26.64 4.36
N GLY A 89 7.44 -26.38 4.57
CA GLY A 89 8.20 -26.88 5.71
C GLY A 89 9.22 -27.95 5.32
N LEU A 90 9.65 -28.76 6.28
CA LEU A 90 10.68 -29.80 6.07
C LEU A 90 10.19 -30.88 5.10
N LEU A 91 10.97 -31.10 4.06
CA LEU A 91 10.85 -32.22 3.13
C LEU A 91 12.07 -33.11 3.28
N ARG A 92 11.92 -34.34 3.78
CA ARG A 92 12.95 -35.33 3.87
C ARG A 92 12.79 -36.36 2.76
N ILE A 93 13.86 -36.63 2.03
CA ILE A 93 13.93 -37.68 1.01
C ILE A 93 14.86 -38.75 1.52
N GLN A 94 14.37 -39.98 1.57
CA GLN A 94 15.16 -41.17 1.84
C GLN A 94 15.18 -42.06 0.59
N ILE A 95 16.37 -42.43 0.14
CA ILE A 95 16.52 -43.27 -1.04
C ILE A 95 17.20 -44.57 -0.62
N THR A 96 16.57 -45.66 -0.97
CA THR A 96 17.09 -47.00 -0.69
C THR A 96 17.01 -47.84 -1.96
N VAL A 97 18.16 -48.19 -2.52
CA VAL A 97 18.27 -48.95 -3.75
C VAL A 97 19.27 -50.12 -3.52
N ALA A 98 18.99 -51.24 -4.15
CA ALA A 98 19.82 -52.42 -3.99
C ALA A 98 21.25 -52.14 -4.49
N GLY A 99 22.25 -52.62 -3.74
CA GLY A 99 23.66 -52.45 -4.04
C GLY A 99 24.30 -51.22 -3.42
N ALA A 100 23.55 -50.23 -2.96
CA ALA A 100 24.08 -49.02 -2.36
C ALA A 100 23.61 -48.81 -0.91
N LEU A 101 24.36 -48.05 -0.14
CA LEU A 101 23.94 -47.55 1.16
C LEU A 101 22.81 -46.52 0.99
N PRO A 102 21.84 -46.49 1.95
CA PRO A 102 20.74 -45.50 1.90
C PRO A 102 21.28 -44.08 1.98
N VAL A 103 20.67 -43.18 1.19
CA VAL A 103 20.95 -41.74 1.19
C VAL A 103 19.76 -40.98 1.76
N LEU A 104 20.04 -39.98 2.59
CA LEU A 104 19.05 -39.04 3.17
C LEU A 104 19.42 -37.64 2.74
N ALA A 105 18.40 -36.87 2.33
CA ALA A 105 18.55 -35.47 2.01
C ALA A 105 17.34 -34.67 2.57
N ASP A 106 17.62 -33.52 3.14
CA ASP A 106 16.62 -32.64 3.74
C ASP A 106 16.55 -31.32 2.98
N PHE A 107 15.36 -30.90 2.69
CA PHE A 107 15.04 -29.64 1.99
C PHE A 107 13.98 -28.86 2.75
N MET A 108 13.96 -27.55 2.57
CA MET A 108 12.91 -26.68 3.08
C MET A 108 12.03 -26.22 1.92
N VAL A 109 10.76 -26.62 1.95
CA VAL A 109 9.76 -26.12 1.00
C VAL A 109 9.21 -24.80 1.49
N LEU A 110 9.39 -23.74 0.70
CA LEU A 110 8.93 -22.39 0.99
C LEU A 110 7.61 -22.10 0.28
N HIS A 111 6.78 -21.36 0.95
CA HIS A 111 5.55 -20.82 0.35
C HIS A 111 5.90 -19.93 -0.87
N PRO A 112 5.08 -19.92 -1.95
CA PRO A 112 5.42 -19.21 -3.18
C PRO A 112 5.78 -17.74 -2.99
N ASN A 113 5.03 -16.99 -2.20
CA ASN A 113 5.30 -15.58 -1.94
C ASN A 113 6.64 -15.33 -1.20
N VAL A 114 7.05 -16.25 -0.31
CA VAL A 114 8.35 -16.17 0.37
C VAL A 114 9.48 -16.46 -0.60
N TRP A 115 9.33 -17.52 -1.41
CA TRP A 115 10.29 -17.88 -2.44
C TRP A 115 10.47 -16.77 -3.47
N ASP A 116 9.37 -16.26 -4.00
CA ASP A 116 9.37 -15.24 -5.06
C ASP A 116 9.97 -13.92 -4.56
N ALA A 117 9.69 -13.53 -3.32
CA ALA A 117 10.33 -12.37 -2.69
C ALA A 117 11.83 -12.56 -2.47
N TRP A 118 12.26 -13.78 -2.08
CA TRP A 118 13.67 -14.07 -1.82
C TRP A 118 14.49 -14.16 -3.10
N THR A 119 13.94 -14.75 -4.15
CA THR A 119 14.60 -14.84 -5.46
C THR A 119 14.49 -13.58 -6.31
N GLY A 120 13.80 -12.56 -5.82
CA GLY A 120 13.60 -11.29 -6.50
C GLY A 120 12.56 -11.33 -7.64
N ALA A 121 11.76 -12.41 -7.70
CA ALA A 121 10.70 -12.54 -8.69
C ALA A 121 9.48 -11.67 -8.36
N ASP A 122 9.26 -11.37 -7.07
CA ASP A 122 8.20 -10.49 -6.60
C ASP A 122 8.61 -9.81 -5.28
N VAL A 123 7.90 -8.77 -4.88
CA VAL A 123 8.04 -8.18 -3.55
C VAL A 123 7.27 -9.03 -2.54
N LEU A 124 7.81 -9.19 -1.32
CA LEU A 124 7.06 -9.83 -0.25
C LEU A 124 5.79 -8.99 0.00
N ALA A 125 4.66 -9.46 -0.50
CA ALA A 125 3.38 -8.88 -0.18
C ALA A 125 3.09 -9.16 1.31
N VAL A 126 3.47 -8.22 2.15
CA VAL A 126 2.98 -8.20 3.52
C VAL A 126 1.54 -7.73 3.44
N ASP A 127 0.62 -8.67 3.54
CA ASP A 127 -0.79 -8.33 3.77
C ASP A 127 -0.89 -7.79 5.21
N VAL A 128 -0.68 -6.49 5.33
CA VAL A 128 -0.88 -5.78 6.60
C VAL A 128 -2.38 -5.57 6.76
N THR A 129 -3.09 -6.65 7.08
CA THR A 129 -4.52 -6.58 7.40
C THR A 129 -4.78 -6.01 8.78
N GLU A 130 -3.75 -5.98 9.65
CA GLU A 130 -3.85 -5.47 11.01
C GLU A 130 -2.59 -4.67 11.39
N VAL A 131 -2.77 -3.42 11.78
CA VAL A 131 -1.76 -2.62 12.49
C VAL A 131 -2.26 -2.41 13.93
N GLY A 132 -1.45 -2.82 14.91
CA GLY A 132 -1.85 -2.69 16.34
C GLY A 132 -2.94 -3.68 16.79
N GLY A 133 -3.24 -4.72 15.99
CA GLY A 133 -4.22 -5.77 16.32
C GLY A 133 -5.65 -5.44 15.91
N SER A 134 -5.87 -4.43 15.07
CA SER A 134 -7.18 -4.10 14.51
C SER A 134 -7.12 -3.95 12.99
N ALA A 135 -8.00 -4.61 12.29
CA ALA A 135 -8.16 -4.49 10.84
C ALA A 135 -8.60 -3.07 10.40
N GLU A 136 -9.03 -2.23 11.34
CA GLU A 136 -9.52 -0.87 11.09
C GLU A 136 -8.41 0.19 11.16
N ASP A 137 -7.20 -0.18 11.60
CA ASP A 137 -6.10 0.78 11.82
C ASP A 137 -5.37 1.22 10.53
N LEU A 138 -5.61 0.54 9.41
CA LEU A 138 -5.08 0.94 8.11
C LEU A 138 -6.16 1.65 7.30
N PRO A 139 -5.98 2.94 6.99
CA PRO A 139 -6.89 3.61 6.08
C PRO A 139 -6.83 2.94 4.70
N THR A 140 -7.98 2.49 4.23
CA THR A 140 -8.10 1.94 2.87
C THR A 140 -7.77 3.04 1.83
N ALA A 141 -7.38 2.64 0.63
CA ALA A 141 -7.17 3.58 -0.48
C ALA A 141 -8.42 4.46 -0.72
N THR A 142 -9.61 3.91 -0.50
CA THR A 142 -10.88 4.64 -0.57
C THR A 142 -11.01 5.69 0.55
N ALA A 143 -10.62 5.35 1.78
CA ALA A 143 -10.63 6.29 2.90
C ALA A 143 -9.64 7.44 2.68
N LEU A 144 -8.44 7.13 2.19
CA LEU A 144 -7.43 8.15 1.82
C LEU A 144 -7.94 9.05 0.69
N ALA A 145 -8.56 8.51 -0.35
CA ALA A 145 -9.16 9.30 -1.43
C ALA A 145 -10.30 10.19 -0.94
N THR A 146 -11.07 9.73 0.05
CA THR A 146 -12.12 10.55 0.70
C THR A 146 -11.51 11.70 1.49
N VAL A 147 -10.43 11.45 2.24
CA VAL A 147 -9.71 12.50 2.98
C VAL A 147 -9.13 13.53 2.01
N ASP A 148 -8.50 13.10 0.93
CA ASP A 148 -7.94 13.97 -0.10
C ASP A 148 -9.01 14.86 -0.73
N SER A 149 -10.15 14.27 -1.11
CA SER A 149 -11.31 15.00 -1.64
C SER A 149 -11.91 16.04 -0.66
N ASN A 150 -11.93 15.70 0.63
CA ASN A 150 -12.38 16.63 1.68
C ASN A 150 -11.38 17.77 1.89
N VAL A 151 -10.08 17.48 1.82
CA VAL A 151 -9.04 18.51 1.89
C VAL A 151 -9.14 19.47 0.72
N ASP A 152 -9.33 18.97 -0.49
CA ASP A 152 -9.55 19.81 -1.68
C ASP A 152 -10.79 20.68 -1.57
N ALA A 153 -11.90 20.14 -1.05
CA ALA A 153 -13.11 20.90 -0.81
C ALA A 153 -12.90 22.03 0.23
N ILE A 154 -12.18 21.75 1.31
CA ILE A 154 -11.83 22.75 2.33
C ILE A 154 -10.92 23.83 1.72
N LEU A 155 -9.95 23.44 0.90
CA LEU A 155 -9.05 24.37 0.23
C LEU A 155 -9.82 25.34 -0.70
N VAL A 156 -10.76 24.82 -1.46
CA VAL A 156 -11.64 25.63 -2.32
C VAL A 156 -12.51 26.58 -1.48
N ASP A 157 -13.12 26.09 -0.40
CA ASP A 157 -13.98 26.92 0.46
C ASP A 157 -13.19 28.02 1.16
N THR A 158 -12.01 27.72 1.69
CA THR A 158 -11.15 28.72 2.35
C THR A 158 -10.47 29.67 1.37
N GLY A 159 -10.01 29.18 0.21
CA GLY A 159 -9.23 29.98 -0.75
C GLY A 159 -10.05 30.79 -1.75
N THR A 160 -11.32 30.43 -1.99
CA THR A 160 -12.15 31.12 -2.97
C THR A 160 -13.52 31.57 -2.43
N THR A 161 -14.24 30.65 -1.79
CA THR A 161 -15.59 30.93 -1.29
C THR A 161 -15.56 31.91 -0.13
N LEU A 162 -14.67 31.71 0.81
CA LEU A 162 -14.52 32.59 1.98
C LEU A 162 -14.00 33.96 1.56
N ASP A 163 -13.00 34.03 0.70
CA ASP A 163 -12.47 35.27 0.15
C ASP A 163 -13.56 36.05 -0.62
N GLY A 164 -14.38 35.34 -1.40
CA GLY A 164 -15.53 35.99 -2.10
C GLY A 164 -16.55 36.55 -1.14
N LYS A 165 -16.83 35.89 -0.02
CA LYS A 165 -17.74 36.41 1.02
C LYS A 165 -17.13 37.61 1.76
N ILE A 166 -15.84 37.57 2.06
CA ILE A 166 -15.11 38.70 2.70
C ILE A 166 -15.14 39.91 1.81
N ASN A 167 -14.85 39.80 0.52
CA ASN A 167 -14.94 40.89 -0.45
C ASN A 167 -16.35 41.48 -0.57
N THR A 168 -17.37 40.62 -0.48
CA THR A 168 -18.77 41.09 -0.47
C THR A 168 -19.09 41.88 0.79
N ILE A 169 -18.64 41.45 1.96
CA ILE A 169 -18.81 42.17 3.23
C ILE A 169 -18.09 43.52 3.17
N ASP A 170 -16.84 43.52 2.69
CA ASP A 170 -16.03 44.73 2.55
C ASP A 170 -16.73 45.77 1.67
N THR A 171 -17.26 45.39 0.51
CA THR A 171 -18.06 46.23 -0.37
C THR A 171 -19.31 46.79 0.32
N ASN A 172 -19.97 45.97 1.13
CA ASN A 172 -21.17 46.43 1.86
C ASN A 172 -20.78 47.39 2.97
N VAL A 173 -19.66 47.18 3.67
CA VAL A 173 -19.13 48.08 4.68
C VAL A 173 -18.77 49.44 4.06
N ASP A 174 -18.12 49.45 2.90
CA ASP A 174 -17.77 50.67 2.17
C ASP A 174 -19.02 51.44 1.74
N SER A 175 -20.08 50.72 1.32
CA SER A 175 -21.34 51.33 0.97
C SER A 175 -22.03 52.00 2.17
N VAL A 176 -22.04 51.30 3.33
CA VAL A 176 -22.56 51.84 4.60
C VAL A 176 -21.73 53.03 5.07
N LEU A 177 -20.42 52.97 4.93
CA LEU A 177 -19.54 54.08 5.29
C LEU A 177 -19.78 55.30 4.43
N THR A 178 -19.97 55.11 3.12
CA THR A 178 -20.32 56.19 2.20
C THR A 178 -21.70 56.82 2.56
N ASP A 179 -22.67 55.99 2.83
CA ASP A 179 -24.02 56.45 3.15
C ASP A 179 -24.04 57.21 4.48
N THR A 180 -23.38 56.69 5.52
CA THR A 180 -23.31 57.38 6.82
C THR A 180 -22.37 58.56 6.83
N GLY A 181 -21.27 58.55 6.05
CA GLY A 181 -20.26 59.58 6.04
C GLY A 181 -20.55 60.76 5.10
N THR A 182 -21.31 60.52 4.06
CA THR A 182 -21.59 61.58 3.03
C THR A 182 -23.07 61.76 2.73
N THR A 183 -23.82 60.70 2.45
CA THR A 183 -25.22 60.79 1.99
C THR A 183 -26.13 61.29 3.08
N LEU A 184 -26.07 60.71 4.27
CA LEU A 184 -26.89 61.14 5.42
C LEU A 184 -26.58 62.59 5.88
N PRO A 185 -25.32 62.99 6.04
CA PRO A 185 -24.98 64.36 6.37
C PRO A 185 -25.45 65.38 5.35
N ALA A 186 -25.37 65.09 4.05
CA ALA A 186 -25.85 65.92 2.99
C ALA A 186 -27.38 66.10 3.03
N THR A 187 -28.07 64.96 3.27
CA THR A 187 -29.54 64.98 3.44
C THR A 187 -29.97 65.79 4.68
N LEU A 188 -29.24 65.60 5.79
CA LEU A 188 -29.52 66.39 7.02
C LEU A 188 -29.25 67.82 6.83
N SER A 189 -28.22 68.27 6.12
CA SER A 189 -27.96 69.67 5.78
C SER A 189 -29.06 70.26 4.91
N THR A 190 -29.63 69.47 4.00
CA THR A 190 -30.77 69.93 3.17
C THR A 190 -32.00 70.09 4.03
N ILE A 191 -32.27 69.17 4.97
CA ILE A 191 -33.39 69.27 5.90
C ILE A 191 -33.23 70.54 6.79
N ASP A 192 -32.02 70.74 7.31
CA ASP A 192 -31.71 71.88 8.16
C ASP A 192 -31.96 73.22 7.42
N GLY A 193 -31.49 73.34 6.18
CA GLY A 193 -31.76 74.48 5.34
C GLY A 193 -33.25 74.72 5.04
N ASN A 194 -34.02 73.62 4.87
CA ASN A 194 -35.47 73.77 4.68
C ASN A 194 -36.22 74.23 5.98
N VAL A 195 -35.75 73.74 7.13
CA VAL A 195 -36.29 74.14 8.44
C VAL A 195 -35.98 75.60 8.68
N ASP A 196 -34.74 76.04 8.39
CA ASP A 196 -34.40 77.50 8.50
C ASP A 196 -35.27 78.37 7.59
N ALA A 197 -35.48 77.90 6.36
CA ALA A 197 -36.38 78.65 5.45
C ALA A 197 -37.82 78.74 5.97
N ILE A 198 -38.39 77.68 6.51
CA ILE A 198 -39.70 77.64 7.14
C ILE A 198 -39.74 78.55 8.37
N LEU A 199 -38.69 78.57 9.16
CA LEU A 199 -38.60 79.42 10.36
C LEU A 199 -38.57 80.87 9.98
N VAL A 200 -37.84 81.26 8.94
CA VAL A 200 -37.82 82.60 8.41
C VAL A 200 -39.26 83.03 7.87
N ASP A 201 -39.87 82.13 7.12
CA ASP A 201 -41.18 82.42 6.53
C ASP A 201 -42.26 82.57 7.61
N THR A 202 -42.30 81.69 8.60
CA THR A 202 -43.25 81.71 9.70
C THR A 202 -42.93 82.80 10.71
N GLY A 203 -41.66 83.10 10.97
CA GLY A 203 -41.22 84.05 12.00
C GLY A 203 -41.17 85.50 11.50
N THR A 204 -40.96 85.74 10.21
CA THR A 204 -40.80 87.11 9.66
C THR A 204 -41.70 87.41 8.46
N THR A 205 -41.74 86.55 7.44
CA THR A 205 -42.45 86.82 6.17
C THR A 205 -43.97 86.87 6.35
N ILE A 206 -44.52 85.83 6.97
CA ILE A 206 -45.99 85.78 7.21
C ILE A 206 -46.43 86.88 8.16
N PRO A 207 -45.79 87.09 9.32
CA PRO A 207 -46.18 88.23 10.20
C PRO A 207 -46.04 89.56 9.53
N GLY A 208 -44.98 89.77 8.73
CA GLY A 208 -44.85 91.00 7.94
C GLY A 208 -45.96 91.22 6.92
N THR A 209 -46.38 90.17 6.26
CA THR A 209 -47.49 90.16 5.30
C THR A 209 -48.81 90.47 6.02
N ILE A 210 -49.06 89.85 7.17
CA ILE A 210 -50.28 90.10 8.01
C ILE A 210 -50.27 91.51 8.48
N SER A 211 -49.20 92.07 8.96
CA SER A 211 -49.11 93.46 9.38
C SER A 211 -49.39 94.45 8.22
N THR A 212 -48.92 94.08 7.02
CA THR A 212 -49.21 94.90 5.83
C THR A 212 -50.70 94.89 5.46
N ILE A 213 -51.34 93.78 5.58
CA ILE A 213 -52.76 93.61 5.35
C ILE A 213 -53.58 94.39 6.38
N ASP A 214 -53.22 94.23 7.66
CA ASP A 214 -53.88 94.92 8.78
C ASP A 214 -53.73 96.44 8.67
N GLY A 215 -52.60 96.91 8.19
CA GLY A 215 -52.35 98.34 7.95
C GLY A 215 -53.10 99.00 6.75
N ASN A 216 -53.67 98.13 5.87
CA ASN A 216 -54.41 98.55 4.69
C ASN A 216 -55.97 98.49 4.85
N VAL A 217 -56.44 98.10 6.02
CA VAL A 217 -57.87 98.10 6.40
C VAL A 217 -58.17 99.30 7.29
#